data_61342d51a201c7bc9608a0c8a69575c6
#
_entry.id   61342d51a201c7bc9608a0c8a69575c6
#
_cell.length_a   1.000
_cell.length_b   1.000
_cell.length_c   1.000
_cell.angle_alpha   90.00
_cell.angle_beta   90.00
_cell.angle_gamma   90.00
#
_symmetry.space_group_name_H-M   'P 1'
#
loop_
_entity.id
_entity.type
_entity.pdbx_description
1 polymer ?
#
loop_
_entity_poly.entity_id
_entity_poly.type
_entity_poly.pdbx_seq_one_letter_code
_entity_poly.pdbx_strand_id
1 'polypeptide(L)'
;MTLSPTLSEVWNSATFFWRLRIGISTNKYTSSAKALESASICEIQFDALSRLSATIPTLQQRVFQMIGQELARDQQLIMQLGKNTADQRVAALLFSISTRNARRGFSATRFILPMTRAEIGNYLGLAMESVSRVLSHLQAREIIAVEGKDIVVQDVDKLRNAANGCFE
;
A
#
# COMPACT_ATOMS: atom_id res chain seq x y z
N MET A 1 -13.79 8.44 17.41
CA MET A 1 -12.37 8.15 17.68
C MET A 1 -11.57 8.69 16.53
N THR A 2 -11.02 9.88 16.68
CA THR A 2 -10.37 10.64 15.59
C THR A 2 -8.90 10.22 15.55
N LEU A 3 -8.53 9.54 14.50
CA LEU A 3 -7.18 9.05 14.28
C LEU A 3 -6.45 10.03 13.34
N SER A 4 -5.41 10.66 13.83
CA SER A 4 -4.61 11.68 13.15
C SER A 4 -3.66 11.08 12.08
N PRO A 5 -3.36 11.76 10.96
CA PRO A 5 -2.77 11.12 9.78
C PRO A 5 -1.24 11.11 9.82
N THR A 6 -0.67 9.93 9.98
CA THR A 6 0.70 9.70 9.56
C THR A 6 0.85 8.28 9.01
N LEU A 7 1.14 8.18 7.71
CA LEU A 7 1.40 6.95 6.97
C LEU A 7 0.20 5.98 6.90
N SER A 8 -0.81 6.37 6.13
CA SER A 8 -1.88 5.47 5.72
C SER A 8 -1.39 4.56 4.60
N GLU A 9 -1.30 3.26 4.85
CA GLU A 9 -1.24 2.30 3.77
C GLU A 9 -2.59 2.28 3.04
N VAL A 10 -2.54 2.35 1.72
CA VAL A 10 -3.74 2.28 0.85
C VAL A 10 -4.22 0.84 0.79
N TRP A 11 -5.35 0.56 1.41
CA TRP A 11 -5.96 -0.74 1.41
C TRP A 11 -7.38 -0.65 0.87
N ASN A 12 -7.66 -1.37 -0.18
CA ASN A 12 -8.99 -1.49 -0.74
C ASN A 12 -9.80 -2.57 0.02
N SER A 13 -11.10 -2.45 0.05
CA SER A 13 -12.16 -2.97 0.93
C SER A 13 -12.21 -4.45 1.30
N ALA A 14 -11.23 -5.29 0.98
CA ALA A 14 -11.25 -6.71 1.32
C ALA A 14 -9.91 -7.26 1.80
N THR A 15 -9.05 -6.42 2.37
CA THR A 15 -7.79 -6.87 2.93
C THR A 15 -7.89 -6.91 4.43
N PHE A 16 -7.50 -8.01 5.02
CA PHE A 16 -7.15 -8.05 6.42
C PHE A 16 -6.13 -6.96 6.67
N PHE A 17 -6.56 -5.92 7.36
CA PHE A 17 -5.70 -4.88 7.87
C PHE A 17 -4.99 -5.50 9.08
N TRP A 18 -3.98 -6.31 8.80
CA TRP A 18 -3.10 -6.80 9.83
C TRP A 18 -1.93 -5.82 9.92
N ARG A 19 -2.20 -4.71 10.56
CA ARG A 19 -1.10 -3.92 11.08
C ARG A 19 -0.87 -4.39 12.50
N LEU A 20 0.00 -5.36 12.65
CA LEU A 20 0.60 -5.69 13.93
C LEU A 20 1.47 -4.49 14.34
N ARG A 21 0.83 -3.37 14.62
CA ARG A 21 1.47 -2.29 15.35
C ARG A 21 1.52 -2.70 16.80
N ILE A 22 2.53 -3.47 17.03
CA ILE A 22 2.86 -4.03 18.29
C ILE A 22 3.23 -2.90 19.24
N GLY A 23 2.27 -2.41 19.99
CA GLY A 23 2.54 -1.97 21.35
C GLY A 23 2.87 -3.17 22.23
N ILE A 24 3.63 -4.16 21.75
CA ILE A 24 3.96 -5.39 22.49
C ILE A 24 4.62 -5.06 23.83
N SER A 25 5.37 -3.99 23.91
CA SER A 25 6.06 -3.60 25.13
C SER A 25 5.41 -2.43 25.89
N THR A 26 4.57 -1.62 25.26
CA THR A 26 4.09 -0.37 25.85
C THR A 26 2.57 -0.21 25.90
N ASN A 27 1.81 -1.13 25.29
CA ASN A 27 0.35 -1.05 25.11
C ASN A 27 -0.13 0.27 24.48
N LYS A 28 0.74 0.98 23.75
CA LYS A 28 0.46 2.25 23.10
C LYS A 28 0.81 2.18 21.63
N TYR A 29 -0.08 2.69 20.80
CA TYR A 29 0.19 2.86 19.37
C TYR A 29 0.95 4.18 19.16
N THR A 30 2.01 4.12 18.36
CA THR A 30 2.84 5.29 18.01
C THR A 30 2.28 6.07 16.83
N SER A 31 1.20 5.61 16.21
CA SER A 31 0.55 6.28 15.08
C SER A 31 -0.92 5.91 15.00
N SER A 32 -1.62 6.64 14.15
CA SER A 32 -3.05 6.51 13.89
C SER A 32 -3.29 5.99 12.48
N ALA A 33 -4.44 5.33 12.25
CA ALA A 33 -4.89 4.91 10.94
C ALA A 33 -6.20 5.60 10.59
N LYS A 34 -6.36 6.00 9.32
CA LYS A 34 -7.59 6.57 8.78
C LYS A 34 -8.03 5.71 7.60
N ALA A 35 -9.27 5.22 7.64
CA ALA A 35 -9.86 4.58 6.48
C ALA A 35 -10.13 5.63 5.38
N LEU A 36 -9.75 5.34 4.15
CA LEU A 36 -10.00 6.19 2.98
C LEU A 36 -11.35 5.87 2.33
N GLU A 37 -11.89 4.69 2.62
CA GLU A 37 -13.19 4.20 2.16
C GLU A 37 -13.93 3.52 3.31
N SER A 38 -15.23 3.21 3.11
CA SER A 38 -16.00 2.41 4.06
C SER A 38 -15.37 1.04 4.24
N ALA A 39 -15.06 0.65 5.48
CA ALA A 39 -14.40 -0.60 5.80
C ALA A 39 -14.99 -1.24 7.05
N SER A 40 -15.07 -2.56 7.06
CA SER A 40 -15.35 -3.34 8.27
C SER A 40 -14.04 -3.76 8.91
N ILE A 41 -13.87 -3.47 10.18
CA ILE A 41 -12.65 -3.74 10.94
C ILE A 41 -12.97 -4.76 12.04
N CYS A 42 -12.17 -5.82 12.13
CA CYS A 42 -12.20 -6.76 13.23
C CYS A 42 -10.99 -6.48 14.13
N GLU A 43 -11.22 -6.18 15.38
CA GLU A 43 -10.17 -5.96 16.38
C GLU A 43 -9.95 -7.24 17.19
N ILE A 44 -8.71 -7.69 17.28
CA ILE A 44 -8.31 -8.84 18.10
C ILE A 44 -7.29 -8.34 19.13
N GLN A 45 -7.60 -8.55 20.40
CA GLN A 45 -6.65 -8.22 21.49
C GLN A 45 -5.40 -9.10 21.39
N PHE A 46 -4.23 -8.49 21.53
CA PHE A 46 -2.95 -9.21 21.42
C PHE A 46 -2.83 -10.36 22.43
N ASP A 47 -3.27 -10.15 23.68
CA ASP A 47 -3.23 -11.19 24.70
C ASP A 47 -4.11 -12.41 24.34
N ALA A 48 -5.27 -12.19 23.72
CA ALA A 48 -6.12 -13.28 23.25
C ALA A 48 -5.44 -14.04 22.10
N LEU A 49 -4.83 -13.33 21.15
CA LEU A 49 -4.08 -13.93 20.05
C LEU A 49 -2.87 -14.71 20.56
N SER A 50 -2.13 -14.15 21.53
CA SER A 50 -0.96 -14.80 22.14
C SER A 50 -1.34 -16.12 22.84
N ARG A 51 -2.41 -16.11 23.64
CA ARG A 51 -2.92 -17.34 24.29
C ARG A 51 -3.34 -18.40 23.27
N LEU A 52 -4.08 -18.00 22.23
CA LEU A 52 -4.50 -18.91 21.17
C LEU A 52 -3.31 -19.47 20.40
N SER A 53 -2.31 -18.65 20.10
CA SER A 53 -1.09 -19.08 19.40
C SER A 53 -0.27 -20.09 20.20
N ALA A 54 -0.29 -20.00 21.54
CA ALA A 54 0.39 -20.97 22.40
C ALA A 54 -0.26 -22.36 22.36
N THR A 55 -1.58 -22.43 22.09
CA THR A 55 -2.32 -23.69 22.02
C THR A 55 -2.47 -24.24 20.61
N ILE A 56 -2.30 -23.40 19.58
CA ILE A 56 -2.48 -23.78 18.17
C ILE A 56 -1.19 -23.48 17.39
N PRO A 57 -0.28 -24.47 17.21
CA PRO A 57 1.02 -24.23 16.54
C PRO A 57 0.90 -23.69 15.12
N THR A 58 -0.13 -24.09 14.37
CA THR A 58 -0.37 -23.60 13.01
C THR A 58 -0.75 -22.11 13.00
N LEU A 59 -1.44 -21.61 14.01
CA LEU A 59 -1.75 -20.19 14.17
C LEU A 59 -0.47 -19.40 14.47
N GLN A 60 0.38 -19.91 15.36
CA GLN A 60 1.67 -19.30 15.67
C GLN A 60 2.54 -19.16 14.42
N GLN A 61 2.65 -20.21 13.61
CA GLN A 61 3.38 -20.17 12.35
C GLN A 61 2.82 -19.11 11.39
N ARG A 62 1.50 -19.02 11.27
CA ARG A 62 0.85 -18.02 10.43
C ARG A 62 1.13 -16.60 10.90
N VAL A 63 1.08 -16.36 12.20
CA VAL A 63 1.41 -15.04 12.78
C VAL A 63 2.86 -14.65 12.44
N PHE A 64 3.83 -15.55 12.62
CA PHE A 64 5.22 -15.27 12.26
C PHE A 64 5.42 -15.01 10.75
N GLN A 65 4.75 -15.79 9.90
CA GLN A 65 4.78 -15.56 8.44
C GLN A 65 4.24 -14.18 8.08
N MET A 66 3.15 -13.76 8.70
CA MET A 66 2.55 -12.43 8.46
C MET A 66 3.48 -11.30 8.91
N ILE A 67 4.09 -11.44 10.10
CA ILE A 67 5.08 -10.46 10.61
C ILE A 67 6.27 -10.36 9.64
N GLY A 68 6.81 -11.49 9.21
CA GLY A 68 7.94 -11.52 8.28
C GLY A 68 7.62 -10.87 6.93
N GLN A 69 6.41 -11.11 6.41
CA GLN A 69 5.95 -10.47 5.18
C GLN A 69 5.79 -8.96 5.33
N GLU A 70 5.28 -8.50 6.46
CA GLU A 70 5.12 -7.07 6.73
C GLU A 70 6.47 -6.38 6.86
N LEU A 71 7.39 -6.96 7.62
CA LEU A 71 8.76 -6.45 7.75
C LEU A 71 9.46 -6.36 6.38
N ALA A 72 9.31 -7.37 5.53
CA ALA A 72 9.87 -7.34 4.18
C ALA A 72 9.28 -6.22 3.31
N ARG A 73 7.98 -5.94 3.43
CA ARG A 73 7.31 -4.82 2.74
C ARG A 73 7.83 -3.46 3.24
N ASP A 74 7.94 -3.30 4.56
CA ASP A 74 8.47 -2.07 5.15
C ASP A 74 9.92 -1.80 4.68
N GLN A 75 10.76 -2.83 4.64
CA GLN A 75 12.12 -2.72 4.12
C GLN A 75 12.13 -2.33 2.63
N GLN A 76 11.27 -2.93 1.82
CA GLN A 76 11.15 -2.55 0.40
C GLN A 76 10.72 -1.10 0.23
N LEU A 77 9.74 -0.64 1.01
CA LEU A 77 9.29 0.75 0.98
C LEU A 77 10.42 1.71 1.36
N ILE A 78 11.15 1.43 2.42
CA ILE A 78 12.31 2.25 2.84
C ILE A 78 13.35 2.33 1.72
N MET A 79 13.68 1.21 1.08
CA MET A 79 14.61 1.18 -0.05
C MET A 79 14.09 1.99 -1.24
N GLN A 80 12.81 1.90 -1.56
CA GLN A 80 12.19 2.69 -2.62
C GLN A 80 12.25 4.19 -2.33
N LEU A 81 11.95 4.59 -1.09
CA LEU A 81 12.01 6.00 -0.69
C LEU A 81 13.44 6.56 -0.70
N GLY A 82 14.45 5.72 -0.49
CA GLY A 82 15.85 6.14 -0.46
C GLY A 82 16.55 6.21 -1.83
N LYS A 83 16.17 5.36 -2.77
CA LYS A 83 16.90 5.18 -4.04
C LYS A 83 16.12 5.55 -5.30
N ASN A 84 14.80 5.46 -5.26
CA ASN A 84 13.97 5.59 -6.45
C ASN A 84 13.64 7.06 -6.76
N THR A 85 13.54 7.38 -8.05
CA THR A 85 13.04 8.66 -8.53
C THR A 85 11.54 8.82 -8.26
N ALA A 86 11.00 10.02 -8.41
CA ALA A 86 9.56 10.26 -8.26
C ALA A 86 8.73 9.40 -9.22
N ASP A 87 9.17 9.28 -10.48
CA ASP A 87 8.51 8.44 -11.50
C ASP A 87 8.46 6.98 -11.06
N GLN A 88 9.58 6.44 -10.60
CA GLN A 88 9.67 5.06 -10.11
C GLN A 88 8.75 4.81 -8.91
N ARG A 89 8.70 5.73 -7.94
CA ARG A 89 7.86 5.58 -6.74
C ARG A 89 6.38 5.55 -7.08
N VAL A 90 5.92 6.46 -7.94
CA VAL A 90 4.51 6.52 -8.36
C VAL A 90 4.17 5.29 -9.23
N ALA A 91 5.02 4.91 -10.18
CA ALA A 91 4.83 3.72 -11.00
C ALA A 91 4.79 2.44 -10.14
N ALA A 92 5.68 2.31 -9.15
CA ALA A 92 5.70 1.18 -8.21
C ALA A 92 4.43 1.10 -7.36
N LEU A 93 3.90 2.23 -6.90
CA LEU A 93 2.61 2.29 -6.19
C LEU A 93 1.48 1.76 -7.08
N LEU A 94 1.34 2.27 -8.31
CA LEU A 94 0.29 1.85 -9.24
C LEU A 94 0.43 0.38 -9.61
N PHE A 95 1.63 -0.09 -9.89
CA PHE A 95 1.92 -1.51 -10.19
C PHE A 95 1.59 -2.42 -8.99
N SER A 96 1.90 -1.98 -7.77
CA SER A 96 1.54 -2.70 -6.54
C SER A 96 0.03 -2.84 -6.38
N ILE A 97 -0.75 -1.79 -6.67
CA ILE A 97 -2.22 -1.83 -6.62
C ILE A 97 -2.77 -2.78 -7.69
N SER A 98 -2.30 -2.66 -8.93
CA SER A 98 -2.64 -3.53 -10.06
C SER A 98 -2.43 -5.01 -9.70
N THR A 99 -1.24 -5.35 -9.23
CA THR A 99 -0.88 -6.73 -8.85
C THR A 99 -1.74 -7.26 -7.69
N ARG A 100 -2.05 -6.41 -6.70
CA ARG A 100 -2.93 -6.81 -5.59
C ARG A 100 -4.37 -7.07 -6.06
N ASN A 101 -4.88 -6.23 -6.94
CA ASN A 101 -6.20 -6.43 -7.54
C ASN A 101 -6.27 -7.76 -8.30
N ALA A 102 -5.28 -8.05 -9.13
CA ALA A 102 -5.19 -9.32 -9.85
C ALA A 102 -5.23 -10.53 -8.90
N ARG A 103 -4.45 -10.50 -7.81
CA ARG A 103 -4.42 -11.59 -6.81
C ARG A 103 -5.74 -11.81 -6.09
N ARG A 104 -6.62 -10.81 -6.10
CA ARG A 104 -7.97 -10.86 -5.50
C ARG A 104 -9.09 -11.17 -6.49
N GLY A 105 -8.75 -11.40 -7.76
CA GLY A 105 -9.74 -11.61 -8.80
C GLY A 105 -10.40 -10.32 -9.31
N PHE A 106 -9.89 -9.15 -8.94
CA PHE A 106 -10.31 -7.87 -9.51
C PHE A 106 -9.50 -7.52 -10.76
N SER A 107 -9.94 -6.49 -11.49
CA SER A 107 -9.21 -6.00 -12.66
C SER A 107 -7.81 -5.50 -12.27
N ALA A 108 -6.78 -6.05 -12.95
CA ALA A 108 -5.41 -5.57 -12.83
C ALA A 108 -5.20 -4.26 -13.60
N THR A 109 -6.01 -4.03 -14.65
CA THR A 109 -5.81 -2.94 -15.60
C THR A 109 -6.74 -1.76 -15.36
N ARG A 110 -7.78 -1.90 -14.55
CA ARG A 110 -8.67 -0.80 -14.22
C ARG A 110 -9.04 -0.82 -12.75
N PHE A 111 -8.81 0.29 -12.05
CA PHE A 111 -9.13 0.44 -10.64
C PHE A 111 -9.33 1.90 -10.24
N ILE A 112 -10.12 2.11 -9.21
CA ILE A 112 -10.28 3.42 -8.59
C ILE A 112 -9.14 3.62 -7.58
N LEU A 113 -8.45 4.75 -7.67
CA LEU A 113 -7.43 5.16 -6.71
C LEU A 113 -8.09 6.02 -5.62
N PRO A 114 -8.29 5.50 -4.40
CA PRO A 114 -9.03 6.22 -3.36
C PRO A 114 -8.27 7.41 -2.80
N MET A 115 -6.96 7.48 -3.08
CA MET A 115 -6.07 8.55 -2.62
C MET A 115 -6.15 9.78 -3.51
N THR A 116 -6.10 10.94 -2.88
CA THR A 116 -5.79 12.20 -3.54
C THR A 116 -4.30 12.28 -3.89
N ARG A 117 -3.91 13.17 -4.80
CA ARG A 117 -2.51 13.40 -5.16
C ARG A 117 -1.66 13.85 -3.97
N ALA A 118 -2.25 14.60 -3.05
CA ALA A 118 -1.60 15.01 -1.80
C ALA A 118 -1.35 13.81 -0.87
N GLU A 119 -2.32 12.90 -0.74
CA GLU A 119 -2.15 11.67 0.06
C GLU A 119 -1.12 10.72 -0.55
N ILE A 120 -1.09 10.60 -1.89
CA ILE A 120 -0.04 9.86 -2.60
C ILE A 120 1.33 10.49 -2.32
N GLY A 121 1.42 11.83 -2.42
CA GLY A 121 2.64 12.57 -2.10
C GLY A 121 3.12 12.29 -0.68
N ASN A 122 2.24 12.39 0.30
CA ASN A 122 2.55 12.11 1.70
C ASN A 122 3.03 10.65 1.90
N TYR A 123 2.40 9.69 1.21
CA TYR A 123 2.79 8.29 1.30
C TYR A 123 4.17 8.02 0.67
N LEU A 124 4.47 8.67 -0.46
CA LEU A 124 5.70 8.45 -1.22
C LEU A 124 6.83 9.44 -0.88
N GLY A 125 6.62 10.37 0.05
CA GLY A 125 7.58 11.42 0.36
C GLY A 125 7.82 12.37 -0.82
N LEU A 126 6.75 12.75 -1.54
CA LEU A 126 6.76 13.61 -2.72
C LEU A 126 5.83 14.82 -2.54
N ALA A 127 6.13 15.92 -3.18
CA ALA A 127 5.19 17.03 -3.32
C ALA A 127 4.02 16.63 -4.24
N MET A 128 2.83 17.17 -3.99
CA MET A 128 1.62 16.92 -4.79
C MET A 128 1.82 17.24 -6.27
N GLU A 129 2.53 18.32 -6.57
CA GLU A 129 2.88 18.75 -7.93
C GLU A 129 3.78 17.71 -8.64
N SER A 130 4.70 17.09 -7.91
CA SER A 130 5.55 16.03 -8.43
C SER A 130 4.73 14.80 -8.79
N VAL A 131 3.78 14.40 -7.94
CA VAL A 131 2.86 13.29 -8.23
C VAL A 131 2.03 13.60 -9.48
N SER A 132 1.47 14.82 -9.59
CA SER A 132 0.68 15.23 -10.74
C SER A 132 1.48 15.20 -12.04
N ARG A 133 2.72 15.69 -12.00
CA ARG A 133 3.65 15.67 -13.14
C ARG A 133 3.98 14.24 -13.58
N VAL A 134 4.26 13.37 -12.63
CA VAL A 134 4.55 11.94 -12.95
C VAL A 134 3.35 11.26 -13.58
N LEU A 135 2.14 11.46 -13.05
CA LEU A 135 0.93 10.88 -13.64
C LEU A 135 0.73 11.36 -15.08
N SER A 136 0.92 12.67 -15.35
CA SER A 136 0.86 13.23 -16.70
C SER A 136 1.95 12.65 -17.61
N HIS A 137 3.15 12.40 -17.09
CA HIS A 137 4.25 11.78 -17.84
C HIS A 137 3.93 10.33 -18.22
N LEU A 138 3.38 9.53 -17.29
CA LEU A 138 2.95 8.16 -17.57
C LEU A 138 1.80 8.12 -18.59
N GLN A 139 0.88 9.11 -18.57
CA GLN A 139 -0.19 9.25 -19.56
C GLN A 139 0.37 9.60 -20.95
N ALA A 140 1.29 10.55 -21.04
CA ALA A 140 1.92 10.93 -22.32
C ALA A 140 2.67 9.78 -22.99
N ARG A 141 3.12 8.80 -22.21
CA ARG A 141 3.76 7.57 -22.70
C ARG A 141 2.80 6.42 -22.93
N GLU A 142 1.50 6.65 -22.84
CA GLU A 142 0.47 5.63 -23.02
C GLU A 142 0.65 4.40 -22.10
N ILE A 143 1.19 4.63 -20.90
CA ILE A 143 1.35 3.59 -19.89
C ILE A 143 0.06 3.45 -19.07
N ILE A 144 -0.54 4.61 -18.74
CA ILE A 144 -1.81 4.69 -18.02
C ILE A 144 -2.73 5.72 -18.68
N ALA A 145 -4.03 5.62 -18.42
CA ALA A 145 -4.98 6.72 -18.56
C ALA A 145 -5.56 7.05 -17.18
N VAL A 146 -5.75 8.34 -16.91
CA VAL A 146 -6.26 8.85 -15.63
C VAL A 146 -7.49 9.70 -15.89
N GLU A 147 -8.62 9.34 -15.30
CA GLU A 147 -9.85 10.09 -15.37
C GLU A 147 -10.38 10.31 -13.94
N GLY A 148 -10.06 11.46 -13.37
CA GLY A 148 -10.33 11.75 -11.97
C GLY A 148 -9.57 10.80 -11.02
N LYS A 149 -10.29 9.85 -10.43
CA LYS A 149 -9.74 8.77 -9.59
C LYS A 149 -9.64 7.42 -10.31
N ASP A 150 -10.23 7.30 -11.49
CA ASP A 150 -10.17 6.07 -12.29
C ASP A 150 -8.80 5.98 -12.98
N ILE A 151 -8.13 4.86 -12.79
CA ILE A 151 -6.84 4.54 -13.40
C ILE A 151 -7.05 3.36 -14.31
N VAL A 152 -6.69 3.55 -15.58
CA VAL A 152 -6.62 2.47 -16.57
C VAL A 152 -5.16 2.24 -16.91
N VAL A 153 -4.64 1.08 -16.58
CA VAL A 153 -3.29 0.64 -17.01
C VAL A 153 -3.39 0.12 -18.43
N GLN A 154 -2.83 0.84 -19.37
CA GLN A 154 -2.83 0.51 -20.80
C GLN A 154 -1.79 -0.55 -21.12
N ASP A 155 -0.63 -0.48 -20.44
CA ASP A 155 0.46 -1.43 -20.60
C ASP A 155 1.08 -1.78 -19.23
N VAL A 156 0.80 -3.01 -18.76
CA VAL A 156 1.26 -3.48 -17.44
C VAL A 156 2.78 -3.72 -17.44
N ASP A 157 3.36 -4.13 -18.56
CA ASP A 157 4.80 -4.39 -18.65
C ASP A 157 5.59 -3.09 -18.69
N LYS A 158 5.13 -2.08 -19.43
CA LYS A 158 5.70 -0.74 -19.38
C LYS A 158 5.57 -0.13 -17.97
N LEU A 159 4.44 -0.32 -17.28
CA LEU A 159 4.28 0.15 -15.91
C LEU A 159 5.27 -0.53 -14.95
N ARG A 160 5.49 -1.84 -15.10
CA ARG A 160 6.50 -2.59 -14.34
C ARG A 160 7.91 -2.08 -14.62
N ASN A 161 8.25 -1.86 -15.89
CA ASN A 161 9.55 -1.31 -16.27
C ASN A 161 9.76 0.08 -15.70
N ALA A 162 8.76 0.95 -15.77
CA ALA A 162 8.80 2.27 -15.16
C ALA A 162 9.02 2.20 -13.63
N ALA A 163 8.38 1.26 -12.94
CA ALA A 163 8.60 1.03 -11.51
C ALA A 163 10.03 0.59 -11.18
N ASN A 164 10.68 -0.13 -12.10
CA ASN A 164 12.07 -0.60 -11.97
C ASN A 164 13.12 0.41 -12.49
N GLY A 165 12.69 1.53 -13.04
CA GLY A 165 13.59 2.58 -13.57
C GLY A 165 13.99 2.39 -15.03
N CYS A 166 13.38 1.46 -15.73
CA CYS A 166 13.57 1.26 -17.17
C CYS A 166 12.47 2.04 -17.90
N PHE A 167 12.76 3.28 -18.25
CA PHE A 167 11.91 4.11 -19.10
C PHE A 167 12.45 4.01 -20.54
N GLU A 168 12.02 3.03 -21.30
CA GLU A 168 12.18 2.98 -22.75
C GLU A 168 11.08 3.76 -23.47
#